data_bb7d102a897cdafd5e8b7f89291b17c7
#
_entry.id   bb7d102a897cdafd5e8b7f89291b17c7
#
_cell.length_a   1.000
_cell.length_b   1.000
_cell.length_c   1.000
_cell.angle_alpha   90.00
_cell.angle_beta   90.00
_cell.angle_gamma   90.00
#
_symmetry.space_group_name_H-M   'P 1'
#
loop_
_entity.id
_entity.type
_entity.pdbx_description
1 polymer ?
#
loop_
_entity_poly.entity_id
_entity_poly.type
_entity_poly.pdbx_seq_one_letter_code
_entity_poly.pdbx_strand_id
1 'polypeptide(L)'
;MLGKFLDYEYSLWGLPEGSAERAKAKHEVHMRGARRLEELCFRNGGIYIKLGQHLGQLEYLVPEEYVRIMRESMLNKCPHSSYDQVHEVIKKELGGAPDEIFDEFDPVPIASASLAQVHVARMHDGQKVAVKVQHTHMSDTAAADYATVELIVNTLHQFFPSFDYRWLVAEVRESLPKELDFLVEAKNSVRCMDNFRKLSPRIADYVYAPRVYWNLSTSRLLTMEYMEAAQVNDLKSIQRLGIQPSDVVNLCSKVIAHLISRDGAKWDQGGSSVENYTIYRSVTGVFHDLTQGPCWLIIAQHSI
;
A
#
# COMPACT_ATOMS: atom_id res chain seq x y z
N MET A 1 -11.24 3.97 24.87
CA MET A 1 -9.91 4.24 25.47
C MET A 1 -9.84 3.80 26.93
N LEU A 2 -10.75 4.24 27.79
CA LEU A 2 -10.75 3.88 29.22
C LEU A 2 -10.69 2.37 29.48
N GLY A 3 -11.47 1.57 28.74
CA GLY A 3 -11.49 0.12 28.91
C GLY A 3 -10.20 -0.61 28.52
N LYS A 4 -9.36 -0.01 27.66
CA LYS A 4 -8.04 -0.60 27.31
C LYS A 4 -7.02 -0.32 28.40
N PHE A 5 -7.03 0.89 28.94
CA PHE A 5 -6.18 1.26 30.08
C PHE A 5 -6.51 0.39 31.32
N LEU A 6 -7.79 0.22 31.60
CA LEU A 6 -8.26 -0.64 32.67
C LEU A 6 -7.86 -2.12 32.45
N ASP A 7 -7.89 -2.63 31.22
CA ASP A 7 -7.47 -4.00 30.89
C ASP A 7 -5.96 -4.21 31.20
N TYR A 8 -5.12 -3.20 30.89
CA TYR A 8 -3.69 -3.24 31.21
C TYR A 8 -3.43 -3.20 32.69
N GLU A 9 -3.99 -2.22 33.38
CA GLU A 9 -3.83 -2.06 34.83
C GLU A 9 -4.34 -3.28 35.60
N TYR A 10 -5.53 -3.76 35.27
CA TYR A 10 -6.13 -4.92 35.90
C TYR A 10 -5.34 -6.21 35.66
N SER A 11 -4.88 -6.44 34.42
CA SER A 11 -4.15 -7.66 34.06
C SER A 11 -2.75 -7.73 34.66
N LEU A 12 -2.14 -6.58 34.94
CA LEU A 12 -0.80 -6.49 35.53
C LEU A 12 -0.79 -6.22 37.01
N TRP A 13 -1.98 -6.04 37.60
CA TRP A 13 -2.13 -5.70 39.03
C TRP A 13 -1.56 -6.80 39.92
N GLY A 14 -0.72 -6.39 40.89
CA GLY A 14 -0.14 -7.30 41.88
C GLY A 14 0.95 -8.25 41.35
N LEU A 15 1.29 -8.19 40.06
CA LEU A 15 2.36 -9.01 39.49
C LEU A 15 3.71 -8.29 39.62
N PRO A 16 4.74 -8.90 40.24
CA PRO A 16 6.06 -8.29 40.40
C PRO A 16 6.71 -7.96 39.07
N GLU A 17 7.42 -6.81 39.01
CA GLU A 17 8.22 -6.47 37.85
C GLU A 17 9.32 -7.51 37.59
N GLY A 18 9.50 -7.92 36.32
CA GLY A 18 10.48 -8.93 35.93
C GLY A 18 10.04 -10.38 36.15
N SER A 19 8.86 -10.64 36.73
CA SER A 19 8.37 -12.01 36.89
C SER A 19 7.89 -12.63 35.58
N ALA A 20 7.99 -13.96 35.45
CA ALA A 20 7.50 -14.70 34.27
C ALA A 20 5.97 -14.56 34.13
N GLU A 21 5.25 -14.51 35.26
CA GLU A 21 3.80 -14.30 35.29
C GLU A 21 3.42 -12.94 34.71
N ARG A 22 4.15 -11.87 35.10
CA ARG A 22 3.93 -10.53 34.55
C ARG A 22 4.25 -10.45 33.03
N ALA A 23 5.32 -11.10 32.59
CA ALA A 23 5.67 -11.17 31.20
C ALA A 23 4.58 -11.87 30.36
N LYS A 24 4.04 -12.99 30.87
CA LYS A 24 2.92 -13.71 30.25
C LYS A 24 1.65 -12.88 30.20
N ALA A 25 1.26 -12.26 31.34
CA ALA A 25 0.09 -11.39 31.41
C ALA A 25 0.20 -10.20 30.46
N LYS A 26 1.41 -9.60 30.34
CA LYS A 26 1.71 -8.51 29.41
C LYS A 26 1.54 -8.96 27.96
N HIS A 27 2.06 -10.13 27.60
CA HIS A 27 1.86 -10.71 26.26
C HIS A 27 0.38 -10.90 25.93
N GLU A 28 -0.40 -11.47 26.85
CA GLU A 28 -1.83 -11.70 26.65
C GLU A 28 -2.63 -10.40 26.49
N VAL A 29 -2.30 -9.36 27.26
CA VAL A 29 -2.92 -8.02 27.13
C VAL A 29 -2.56 -7.38 25.80
N HIS A 30 -1.29 -7.47 25.37
CA HIS A 30 -0.85 -6.97 24.06
C HIS A 30 -1.62 -7.68 22.93
N MET A 31 -1.75 -9.01 23.00
CA MET A 31 -2.50 -9.78 22.00
C MET A 31 -3.97 -9.35 21.92
N ARG A 32 -4.64 -9.15 23.08
CA ARG A 32 -6.03 -8.65 23.10
C ARG A 32 -6.13 -7.22 22.54
N GLY A 33 -5.19 -6.36 22.91
CA GLY A 33 -5.09 -4.98 22.42
C GLY A 33 -4.89 -4.91 20.91
N ALA A 34 -3.97 -5.73 20.40
CA ALA A 34 -3.66 -5.79 18.97
C ALA A 34 -4.85 -6.29 18.13
N ARG A 35 -5.57 -7.32 18.60
CA ARG A 35 -6.78 -7.80 17.91
C ARG A 35 -7.91 -6.77 17.92
N ARG A 36 -8.11 -6.03 19.02
CA ARG A 36 -9.09 -4.94 19.07
C ARG A 36 -8.72 -3.80 18.10
N LEU A 37 -7.42 -3.54 17.95
CA LEU A 37 -6.94 -2.54 17.00
C LEU A 37 -7.12 -3.02 15.54
N GLU A 38 -6.82 -4.27 15.26
CA GLU A 38 -7.10 -4.93 13.99
C GLU A 38 -8.58 -4.78 13.62
N GLU A 39 -9.48 -5.19 14.51
CA GLU A 39 -10.93 -5.07 14.31
C GLU A 39 -11.37 -3.63 14.04
N LEU A 40 -10.81 -2.66 14.79
CA LEU A 40 -11.07 -1.24 14.58
C LEU A 40 -10.63 -0.78 13.19
N CYS A 41 -9.43 -1.20 12.72
CA CYS A 41 -8.93 -0.87 11.40
C CYS A 41 -9.87 -1.40 10.30
N PHE A 42 -10.27 -2.67 10.37
CA PHE A 42 -11.16 -3.25 9.37
C PHE A 42 -12.59 -2.69 9.41
N ARG A 43 -13.08 -2.38 10.60
CA ARG A 43 -14.42 -1.82 10.79
C ARG A 43 -14.57 -0.42 10.18
N ASN A 44 -13.52 0.40 10.28
CA ASN A 44 -13.52 1.76 9.74
C ASN A 44 -12.96 1.83 8.32
N GLY A 45 -12.13 0.86 7.91
CA GLY A 45 -11.55 0.84 6.56
C GLY A 45 -10.52 1.96 6.33
N GLY A 46 -10.28 2.28 5.07
CA GLY A 46 -9.59 3.46 4.62
C GLY A 46 -8.26 3.76 5.31
N ILE A 47 -8.16 4.96 5.86
CA ILE A 47 -6.98 5.45 6.58
C ILE A 47 -6.57 4.55 7.75
N TYR A 48 -7.54 3.90 8.42
CA TYR A 48 -7.24 3.03 9.56
C TYR A 48 -6.54 1.75 9.12
N ILE A 49 -6.87 1.18 7.96
CA ILE A 49 -6.12 0.07 7.38
C ILE A 49 -4.70 0.51 7.03
N LYS A 50 -4.54 1.70 6.44
CA LYS A 50 -3.23 2.25 6.13
C LYS A 50 -2.37 2.47 7.37
N LEU A 51 -2.95 3.00 8.45
CA LEU A 51 -2.29 3.11 9.75
C LEU A 51 -1.90 1.75 10.33
N GLY A 52 -2.77 0.75 10.19
CA GLY A 52 -2.46 -0.64 10.58
C GLY A 52 -1.28 -1.21 9.81
N GLN A 53 -1.20 -0.94 8.51
CA GLN A 53 -0.05 -1.31 7.67
C GLN A 53 1.25 -0.67 8.15
N HIS A 54 1.23 0.63 8.46
CA HIS A 54 2.40 1.31 9.04
C HIS A 54 2.80 0.72 10.39
N LEU A 55 1.83 0.46 11.29
CA LEU A 55 2.10 -0.16 12.58
C LEU A 55 2.74 -1.55 12.44
N GLY A 56 2.35 -2.32 11.43
CA GLY A 56 2.95 -3.62 11.11
C GLY A 56 4.43 -3.56 10.69
N GLN A 57 4.99 -2.37 10.48
CA GLN A 57 6.39 -2.16 10.10
C GLN A 57 7.24 -1.56 11.23
N LEU A 58 6.62 -1.11 12.32
CA LEU A 58 7.30 -0.42 13.42
C LEU A 58 7.83 -1.39 14.49
N GLU A 59 8.67 -2.38 14.09
CA GLU A 59 9.18 -3.45 14.96
C GLU A 59 9.93 -2.93 16.19
N TYR A 60 10.57 -1.77 16.08
CA TYR A 60 11.37 -1.20 17.19
C TYR A 60 10.60 -0.23 18.09
N LEU A 61 9.38 0.13 17.71
CA LEU A 61 8.59 1.15 18.39
C LEU A 61 7.32 0.62 19.04
N VAL A 62 6.82 -0.51 18.57
CA VAL A 62 5.54 -1.10 18.98
C VAL A 62 5.77 -2.53 19.45
N PRO A 63 5.07 -3.01 20.49
CA PRO A 63 5.20 -4.41 20.93
C PRO A 63 4.99 -5.42 19.80
N GLU A 64 5.79 -6.49 19.82
CA GLU A 64 5.85 -7.50 18.76
C GLU A 64 4.46 -8.06 18.39
N GLU A 65 3.58 -8.23 19.39
CA GLU A 65 2.24 -8.75 19.19
C GLU A 65 1.40 -7.86 18.26
N TYR A 66 1.53 -6.53 18.40
CA TYR A 66 0.86 -5.58 17.50
C TYR A 66 1.43 -5.65 16.10
N VAL A 67 2.76 -5.64 15.98
CA VAL A 67 3.45 -5.72 14.69
C VAL A 67 3.04 -6.97 13.93
N ARG A 68 3.09 -8.13 14.61
CA ARG A 68 2.75 -9.42 13.99
C ARG A 68 1.29 -9.45 13.51
N ILE A 69 0.34 -9.11 14.40
CA ILE A 69 -1.08 -9.14 14.04
C ILE A 69 -1.39 -8.16 12.91
N MET A 70 -0.86 -6.94 12.98
CA MET A 70 -1.09 -5.95 11.93
C MET A 70 -0.49 -6.39 10.59
N ARG A 71 0.74 -6.89 10.59
CA ARG A 71 1.40 -7.37 9.38
C ARG A 71 0.61 -8.50 8.72
N GLU A 72 0.27 -9.54 9.49
CA GLU A 72 -0.47 -10.70 8.97
C GLU A 72 -1.85 -10.32 8.46
N SER A 73 -2.58 -9.49 9.20
CA SER A 73 -3.96 -9.16 8.87
C SER A 73 -4.09 -8.13 7.77
N MET A 74 -3.27 -7.07 7.80
CA MET A 74 -3.32 -6.02 6.78
C MET A 74 -2.83 -6.48 5.40
N LEU A 75 -2.04 -7.57 5.36
CA LEU A 75 -1.62 -8.22 4.12
C LEU A 75 -2.68 -9.15 3.55
N ASN A 76 -3.38 -9.91 4.41
CA ASN A 76 -4.21 -11.03 3.99
C ASN A 76 -5.71 -10.73 3.96
N LYS A 77 -6.16 -9.63 4.59
CA LYS A 77 -7.58 -9.28 4.74
C LYS A 77 -7.87 -7.90 4.15
N CYS A 78 -7.57 -7.73 2.86
CA CYS A 78 -7.91 -6.47 2.19
C CYS A 78 -9.44 -6.32 2.05
N PRO A 79 -9.97 -5.10 2.20
CA PRO A 79 -11.39 -4.82 1.96
C PRO A 79 -11.75 -5.09 0.49
N HIS A 80 -12.98 -5.53 0.27
CA HIS A 80 -13.54 -5.69 -1.06
C HIS A 80 -14.77 -4.80 -1.20
N SER A 81 -14.83 -4.01 -2.26
CA SER A 81 -16.04 -3.33 -2.68
C SER A 81 -16.91 -4.30 -3.49
N SER A 82 -18.23 -4.24 -3.28
CA SER A 82 -19.16 -4.98 -4.12
C SER A 82 -19.13 -4.49 -5.57
N TYR A 83 -19.60 -5.30 -6.51
CA TYR A 83 -19.67 -4.88 -7.91
C TYR A 83 -20.55 -3.64 -8.10
N ASP A 84 -21.65 -3.51 -7.35
CA ASP A 84 -22.52 -2.33 -7.40
C ASP A 84 -21.76 -1.05 -7.00
N GLN A 85 -20.90 -1.13 -5.99
CA GLN A 85 -20.04 -0.01 -5.59
C GLN A 85 -19.00 0.34 -6.66
N VAL A 86 -18.41 -0.67 -7.30
CA VAL A 86 -17.47 -0.48 -8.42
C VAL A 86 -18.18 0.18 -9.59
N HIS A 87 -19.36 -0.32 -9.94
CA HIS A 87 -20.21 0.22 -11.00
C HIS A 87 -20.54 1.70 -10.74
N GLU A 88 -20.90 2.06 -9.51
CA GLU A 88 -21.19 3.44 -9.12
C GLU A 88 -19.97 4.35 -9.30
N VAL A 89 -18.77 3.90 -8.87
CA VAL A 89 -17.53 4.66 -9.05
C VAL A 89 -17.24 4.87 -10.53
N ILE A 90 -17.28 3.83 -11.35
CA ILE A 90 -17.00 3.94 -12.79
C ILE A 90 -17.99 4.89 -13.46
N LYS A 91 -19.27 4.73 -13.18
CA LYS A 91 -20.33 5.60 -13.72
C LYS A 91 -20.14 7.06 -13.33
N LYS A 92 -19.77 7.33 -12.08
CA LYS A 92 -19.52 8.69 -11.58
C LYS A 92 -18.27 9.32 -12.22
N GLU A 93 -17.21 8.53 -12.39
CA GLU A 93 -15.91 9.02 -12.87
C GLU A 93 -15.84 9.15 -14.40
N LEU A 94 -16.46 8.23 -15.15
CA LEU A 94 -16.40 8.19 -16.61
C LEU A 94 -17.69 8.58 -17.31
N GLY A 95 -18.79 8.76 -16.56
CA GLY A 95 -20.08 9.19 -17.11
C GLY A 95 -20.92 8.09 -17.75
N GLY A 96 -20.44 6.85 -17.78
CA GLY A 96 -21.13 5.66 -18.32
C GLY A 96 -20.94 4.44 -17.43
N ALA A 97 -21.82 3.46 -17.58
CA ALA A 97 -21.72 2.17 -16.88
C ALA A 97 -20.53 1.35 -17.42
N PRO A 98 -19.99 0.38 -16.64
CA PRO A 98 -18.87 -0.45 -17.11
C PRO A 98 -19.11 -1.12 -18.46
N ASP A 99 -20.31 -1.60 -18.73
CA ASP A 99 -20.75 -2.23 -19.99
C ASP A 99 -20.95 -1.24 -21.15
N GLU A 100 -21.06 0.05 -20.86
CA GLU A 100 -21.06 1.13 -21.87
C GLU A 100 -19.63 1.58 -22.24
N ILE A 101 -18.70 1.49 -21.30
CA ILE A 101 -17.32 1.94 -21.44
C ILE A 101 -16.39 0.83 -21.99
N PHE A 102 -16.63 -0.41 -21.55
CA PHE A 102 -15.85 -1.59 -21.90
C PHE A 102 -16.73 -2.62 -22.61
N ASP A 103 -16.15 -3.38 -23.52
CA ASP A 103 -16.81 -4.50 -24.19
C ASP A 103 -17.10 -5.65 -23.22
N GLU A 104 -16.12 -5.90 -22.31
CA GLU A 104 -16.24 -6.86 -21.20
C GLU A 104 -15.65 -6.24 -19.94
N PHE A 105 -16.30 -6.44 -18.80
CA PHE A 105 -15.78 -6.06 -17.49
C PHE A 105 -15.99 -7.21 -16.49
N ASP A 106 -14.90 -7.75 -15.94
CA ASP A 106 -14.98 -8.83 -14.96
C ASP A 106 -15.45 -8.28 -13.60
N PRO A 107 -16.62 -8.72 -13.09
CA PRO A 107 -17.13 -8.27 -11.81
C PRO A 107 -16.28 -8.74 -10.61
N VAL A 108 -15.46 -9.78 -10.80
CA VAL A 108 -14.58 -10.32 -9.76
C VAL A 108 -13.22 -9.64 -9.85
N PRO A 109 -12.74 -8.95 -8.79
CA PRO A 109 -11.43 -8.34 -8.82
C PRO A 109 -10.33 -9.40 -8.80
N ILE A 110 -9.27 -9.18 -9.59
CA ILE A 110 -8.05 -10.02 -9.57
C ILE A 110 -7.16 -9.73 -8.37
N ALA A 111 -7.32 -8.54 -7.77
CA ALA A 111 -6.60 -8.13 -6.57
C ALA A 111 -7.37 -7.05 -5.82
N SER A 112 -7.17 -7.00 -4.51
CA SER A 112 -7.66 -5.93 -3.66
C SER A 112 -6.59 -5.47 -2.69
N ALA A 113 -6.54 -4.17 -2.43
CA ALA A 113 -5.64 -3.51 -1.51
C ALA A 113 -6.41 -2.59 -0.56
N SER A 114 -5.71 -1.86 0.31
CA SER A 114 -6.33 -0.99 1.33
C SER A 114 -7.20 0.13 0.75
N LEU A 115 -6.83 0.65 -0.41
CA LEU A 115 -7.46 1.84 -1.01
C LEU A 115 -8.27 1.54 -2.28
N ALA A 116 -8.00 0.38 -2.92
CA ALA A 116 -8.54 0.06 -4.24
C ALA A 116 -8.57 -1.44 -4.52
N GLN A 117 -9.35 -1.80 -5.51
CA GLN A 117 -9.32 -3.14 -6.11
C GLN A 117 -9.11 -3.04 -7.62
N VAL A 118 -8.63 -4.13 -8.23
CA VAL A 118 -8.28 -4.18 -9.65
C VAL A 118 -9.12 -5.21 -10.36
N HIS A 119 -9.74 -4.80 -11.44
CA HIS A 119 -10.54 -5.64 -12.31
C HIS A 119 -9.88 -5.80 -13.68
N VAL A 120 -10.19 -6.89 -14.36
CA VAL A 120 -9.85 -7.06 -15.77
C VAL A 120 -11.02 -6.57 -16.61
N ALA A 121 -10.70 -5.84 -17.66
CA ALA A 121 -11.68 -5.41 -18.64
C ALA A 121 -11.14 -5.59 -20.07
N ARG A 122 -12.01 -5.56 -21.05
CA ARG A 122 -11.67 -5.54 -22.48
C ARG A 122 -12.25 -4.29 -23.10
N MET A 123 -11.44 -3.56 -23.82
CA MET A 123 -11.88 -2.39 -24.59
C MET A 123 -12.55 -2.83 -25.90
N HIS A 124 -13.32 -1.94 -26.53
CA HIS A 124 -14.01 -2.21 -27.81
C HIS A 124 -13.06 -2.53 -28.98
N ASP A 125 -11.78 -2.21 -28.86
CA ASP A 125 -10.73 -2.60 -29.82
C ASP A 125 -10.13 -4.00 -29.55
N GLY A 126 -10.68 -4.71 -28.54
CA GLY A 126 -10.24 -6.04 -28.13
C GLY A 126 -9.06 -6.07 -27.15
N GLN A 127 -8.46 -4.92 -26.81
CA GLN A 127 -7.32 -4.88 -25.89
C GLN A 127 -7.77 -5.18 -24.47
N LYS A 128 -7.04 -6.06 -23.76
CA LYS A 128 -7.21 -6.29 -22.33
C LYS A 128 -6.59 -5.15 -21.52
N VAL A 129 -7.32 -4.68 -20.53
CA VAL A 129 -6.88 -3.62 -19.60
C VAL A 129 -7.10 -4.05 -18.16
N ALA A 130 -6.29 -3.51 -17.28
CA ALA A 130 -6.48 -3.57 -15.83
C ALA A 130 -7.09 -2.25 -15.36
N VAL A 131 -8.19 -2.34 -14.64
CA VAL A 131 -8.94 -1.18 -14.14
C VAL A 131 -8.84 -1.18 -12.61
N LYS A 132 -8.04 -0.27 -12.07
CA LYS A 132 -7.89 -0.04 -10.63
C LYS A 132 -8.97 0.95 -10.19
N VAL A 133 -9.83 0.51 -9.30
CA VAL A 133 -11.00 1.26 -8.83
C VAL A 133 -10.85 1.54 -7.34
N GLN A 134 -10.91 2.80 -6.95
CA GLN A 134 -10.86 3.21 -5.54
C GLN A 134 -12.11 2.72 -4.79
N HIS A 135 -11.93 2.25 -3.56
CA HIS A 135 -13.07 1.91 -2.71
C HIS A 135 -13.96 3.12 -2.46
N THR A 136 -15.29 2.89 -2.39
CA THR A 136 -16.25 3.95 -2.09
C THR A 136 -15.96 4.60 -0.74
N HIS A 137 -16.31 5.89 -0.62
CA HIS A 137 -16.18 6.71 0.60
C HIS A 137 -14.76 7.03 1.08
N MET A 138 -13.72 6.56 0.39
CA MET A 138 -12.32 6.79 0.82
C MET A 138 -11.94 8.27 0.88
N SER A 139 -12.31 9.04 -0.14
CA SER A 139 -12.02 10.47 -0.20
C SER A 139 -13.00 11.31 0.63
N ASP A 140 -14.22 10.84 0.81
CA ASP A 140 -15.28 11.62 1.48
C ASP A 140 -15.10 11.65 3.00
N THR A 141 -14.56 10.58 3.60
CA THR A 141 -14.33 10.46 5.05
C THR A 141 -12.90 10.79 5.47
N ALA A 142 -11.94 10.79 4.54
CA ALA A 142 -10.51 10.90 4.84
C ALA A 142 -10.13 12.09 5.73
N ALA A 143 -10.75 13.26 5.51
CA ALA A 143 -10.49 14.45 6.31
C ALA A 143 -10.99 14.32 7.75
N ALA A 144 -12.18 13.75 7.95
CA ALA A 144 -12.77 13.54 9.27
C ALA A 144 -12.05 12.43 10.04
N ASP A 145 -11.71 11.34 9.35
CA ASP A 145 -10.94 10.23 9.91
C ASP A 145 -9.55 10.69 10.34
N TYR A 146 -8.90 11.51 9.49
CA TYR A 146 -7.62 12.12 9.81
C TYR A 146 -7.70 12.98 11.07
N ALA A 147 -8.66 13.92 11.16
CA ALA A 147 -8.85 14.77 12.32
C ALA A 147 -9.11 13.94 13.59
N THR A 148 -9.81 12.84 13.47
CA THR A 148 -10.07 11.91 14.57
C THR A 148 -8.79 11.24 15.05
N VAL A 149 -7.95 10.74 14.14
CA VAL A 149 -6.65 10.12 14.47
C VAL A 149 -5.71 11.15 15.10
N GLU A 150 -5.64 12.36 14.54
CA GLU A 150 -4.83 13.46 15.09
C GLU A 150 -5.25 13.82 16.52
N LEU A 151 -6.54 13.95 16.76
CA LEU A 151 -7.08 14.20 18.11
C LEU A 151 -6.70 13.08 19.08
N ILE A 152 -6.81 11.83 18.65
CA ILE A 152 -6.46 10.66 19.49
C ILE A 152 -4.97 10.67 19.83
N VAL A 153 -4.10 10.87 18.86
CA VAL A 153 -2.64 10.85 19.06
C VAL A 153 -2.19 12.02 19.92
N ASN A 154 -2.73 13.23 19.70
CA ASN A 154 -2.43 14.40 20.53
C ASN A 154 -2.89 14.18 21.98
N THR A 155 -4.07 13.60 22.18
CA THR A 155 -4.58 13.27 23.51
C THR A 155 -3.70 12.24 24.20
N LEU A 156 -3.28 11.19 23.49
CA LEU A 156 -2.36 10.17 24.04
C LEU A 156 -1.03 10.78 24.45
N HIS A 157 -0.47 11.67 23.64
CA HIS A 157 0.78 12.35 23.96
C HIS A 157 0.69 13.23 25.22
N GLN A 158 -0.46 13.87 25.47
CA GLN A 158 -0.67 14.65 26.71
C GLN A 158 -0.63 13.78 27.97
N PHE A 159 -1.19 12.57 27.90
CA PHE A 159 -1.19 11.63 29.04
C PHE A 159 0.08 10.78 29.13
N PHE A 160 0.73 10.53 28.01
CA PHE A 160 1.92 9.69 27.90
C PHE A 160 2.98 10.41 27.04
N PRO A 161 3.73 11.39 27.58
CA PRO A 161 4.69 12.20 26.81
C PRO A 161 5.82 11.38 26.17
N SER A 162 6.19 10.25 26.76
CA SER A 162 7.17 9.32 26.19
C SER A 162 6.68 8.57 24.94
N PHE A 163 5.38 8.63 24.68
CA PHE A 163 4.72 7.95 23.56
C PHE A 163 4.34 8.98 22.50
N ASP A 164 5.33 9.44 21.70
CA ASP A 164 5.12 10.47 20.70
C ASP A 164 5.02 9.87 19.28
N TYR A 165 3.79 9.72 18.81
CA TYR A 165 3.45 9.27 17.45
C TYR A 165 2.91 10.37 16.55
N ARG A 166 3.05 11.64 16.93
CA ARG A 166 2.58 12.79 16.12
C ARG A 166 3.26 12.85 14.75
N TRP A 167 4.53 12.40 14.68
CA TRP A 167 5.25 12.28 13.42
C TRP A 167 4.54 11.34 12.42
N LEU A 168 3.95 10.24 12.90
CA LEU A 168 3.21 9.30 12.05
C LEU A 168 1.95 9.94 11.47
N VAL A 169 1.27 10.76 12.28
CA VAL A 169 0.09 11.52 11.83
C VAL A 169 0.47 12.52 10.75
N ALA A 170 1.57 13.26 10.96
CA ALA A 170 2.09 14.21 9.97
C ALA A 170 2.46 13.50 8.65
N GLU A 171 3.11 12.33 8.74
CA GLU A 171 3.49 11.50 7.61
C GLU A 171 2.28 11.02 6.80
N VAL A 172 1.26 10.50 7.47
CA VAL A 172 0.01 10.07 6.82
C VAL A 172 -0.72 11.25 6.17
N ARG A 173 -0.70 12.42 6.81
CA ARG A 173 -1.31 13.66 6.27
C ARG A 173 -0.71 14.06 4.95
N GLU A 174 0.59 13.95 4.81
CA GLU A 174 1.27 14.33 3.58
C GLU A 174 1.11 13.28 2.48
N SER A 175 1.11 12.00 2.84
CA SER A 175 1.12 10.91 1.88
C SER A 175 -0.26 10.51 1.37
N LEU A 176 -1.26 10.49 2.26
CA LEU A 176 -2.58 9.97 1.91
C LEU A 176 -3.25 10.69 0.73
N PRO A 177 -3.24 12.04 0.62
CA PRO A 177 -3.82 12.71 -0.54
C PRO A 177 -3.16 12.31 -1.87
N LYS A 178 -1.84 12.04 -1.85
CA LYS A 178 -1.09 11.60 -3.03
C LYS A 178 -1.44 10.15 -3.41
N GLU A 179 -1.70 9.30 -2.42
CA GLU A 179 -2.11 7.91 -2.64
C GLU A 179 -3.58 7.79 -3.07
N LEU A 180 -4.42 8.74 -2.69
CA LEU A 180 -5.82 8.80 -3.11
C LEU A 180 -6.02 9.40 -4.52
N ASP A 181 -4.99 9.99 -5.10
CA ASP A 181 -5.04 10.50 -6.47
C ASP A 181 -4.27 9.59 -7.44
N PHE A 182 -4.99 8.72 -8.13
CA PHE A 182 -4.39 7.78 -9.08
C PHE A 182 -3.77 8.44 -10.31
N LEU A 183 -4.10 9.69 -10.61
CA LEU A 183 -3.38 10.44 -11.66
C LEU A 183 -1.94 10.76 -11.23
N VAL A 184 -1.68 10.91 -9.92
CA VAL A 184 -0.32 11.02 -9.40
C VAL A 184 0.44 9.71 -9.60
N GLU A 185 -0.18 8.56 -9.29
CA GLU A 185 0.39 7.23 -9.53
C GLU A 185 0.71 7.01 -11.02
N ALA A 186 -0.23 7.35 -11.90
CA ALA A 186 -0.06 7.26 -13.34
C ALA A 186 1.12 8.10 -13.86
N LYS A 187 1.21 9.36 -13.43
CA LYS A 187 2.32 10.26 -13.78
C LYS A 187 3.66 9.73 -13.26
N ASN A 188 3.68 9.21 -12.04
CA ASN A 188 4.88 8.63 -11.44
C ASN A 188 5.35 7.38 -12.17
N SER A 189 4.43 6.54 -12.66
CA SER A 189 4.78 5.34 -13.44
C SER A 189 5.46 5.71 -14.77
N VAL A 190 4.94 6.68 -15.50
CA VAL A 190 5.55 7.21 -16.73
C VAL A 190 6.91 7.84 -16.44
N ARG A 191 7.00 8.69 -15.40
CA ARG A 191 8.25 9.35 -14.99
C ARG A 191 9.31 8.32 -14.57
N CYS A 192 8.91 7.26 -13.90
CA CYS A 192 9.81 6.17 -13.50
C CYS A 192 10.47 5.54 -14.73
N MET A 193 9.70 5.19 -15.76
CA MET A 193 10.23 4.63 -17.02
C MET A 193 11.16 5.60 -17.73
N ASP A 194 10.80 6.88 -17.81
CA ASP A 194 11.65 7.90 -18.43
C ASP A 194 12.97 8.06 -17.66
N ASN A 195 12.93 7.99 -16.33
CA ASN A 195 14.14 8.04 -15.51
C ASN A 195 15.02 6.81 -15.74
N PHE A 196 14.47 5.60 -15.84
CA PHE A 196 15.25 4.40 -16.16
C PHE A 196 15.90 4.54 -17.55
N ARG A 197 15.19 4.97 -18.56
CA ARG A 197 15.73 5.17 -19.92
C ARG A 197 16.86 6.20 -19.95
N LYS A 198 16.72 7.31 -19.23
CA LYS A 198 17.71 8.41 -19.22
C LYS A 198 18.91 8.13 -18.31
N LEU A 199 18.66 7.57 -17.13
CA LEU A 199 19.67 7.46 -16.08
C LEU A 199 20.30 6.07 -16.00
N SER A 200 19.64 5.05 -16.53
CA SER A 200 19.99 3.64 -16.35
C SER A 200 19.70 2.79 -17.59
N PRO A 201 20.18 3.17 -18.78
CA PRO A 201 19.82 2.51 -20.04
C PRO A 201 20.10 0.99 -20.01
N ARG A 202 21.13 0.54 -19.27
CA ARG A 202 21.46 -0.90 -19.15
C ARG A 202 20.43 -1.73 -18.38
N ILE A 203 19.59 -1.07 -17.57
CA ILE A 203 18.54 -1.72 -16.75
C ILE A 203 17.17 -1.43 -17.35
N ALA A 204 17.04 -0.35 -18.13
CA ALA A 204 15.78 0.08 -18.70
C ALA A 204 15.08 -1.00 -19.54
N ASP A 205 15.84 -1.86 -20.23
CA ASP A 205 15.29 -2.95 -21.04
C ASP A 205 14.66 -4.07 -20.22
N TYR A 206 14.95 -4.12 -18.91
CA TYR A 206 14.40 -5.11 -17.98
C TYR A 206 13.27 -4.56 -17.09
N VAL A 207 12.95 -3.28 -17.23
CA VAL A 207 11.95 -2.60 -16.41
C VAL A 207 10.83 -2.10 -17.29
N TYR A 208 9.61 -2.44 -16.95
CA TYR A 208 8.44 -2.03 -17.72
C TYR A 208 7.35 -1.52 -16.77
N ALA A 209 6.71 -0.41 -17.13
CA ALA A 209 5.49 0.07 -16.51
C ALA A 209 4.34 0.01 -17.52
N PRO A 210 3.17 -0.51 -17.13
CA PRO A 210 2.02 -0.61 -18.01
C PRO A 210 1.63 0.73 -18.61
N ARG A 211 1.23 0.73 -19.88
CA ARG A 211 0.72 1.93 -20.54
C ARG A 211 -0.56 2.40 -19.88
N VAL A 212 -0.65 3.69 -19.58
CA VAL A 212 -1.84 4.32 -18.99
C VAL A 212 -2.79 4.81 -20.08
N TYR A 213 -4.09 4.52 -19.92
CA TYR A 213 -5.16 5.03 -20.77
C TYR A 213 -5.75 6.28 -20.09
N TRP A 214 -5.18 7.44 -20.40
CA TRP A 214 -5.49 8.70 -19.74
C TRP A 214 -6.95 9.14 -19.88
N ASN A 215 -7.58 8.84 -21.02
CA ASN A 215 -9.00 9.12 -21.29
C ASN A 215 -9.97 8.26 -20.47
N LEU A 216 -9.46 7.17 -19.88
CA LEU A 216 -10.20 6.25 -19.01
C LEU A 216 -9.63 6.25 -17.57
N SER A 217 -8.92 7.33 -17.20
CA SER A 217 -8.29 7.46 -15.89
C SER A 217 -8.62 8.80 -15.25
N THR A 218 -8.90 8.74 -13.95
CA THR A 218 -9.24 9.90 -13.10
C THR A 218 -8.50 9.79 -11.77
N SER A 219 -8.75 10.69 -10.84
CA SER A 219 -8.17 10.58 -9.48
C SER A 219 -8.59 9.29 -8.74
N ARG A 220 -9.73 8.70 -9.10
CA ARG A 220 -10.30 7.52 -8.40
C ARG A 220 -10.32 6.25 -9.25
N LEU A 221 -9.96 6.37 -10.51
CA LEU A 221 -9.95 5.27 -11.47
C LEU A 221 -8.66 5.31 -12.29
N LEU A 222 -7.93 4.19 -12.36
CA LEU A 222 -6.75 4.08 -13.20
C LEU A 222 -6.88 2.90 -14.14
N THR A 223 -7.02 3.20 -15.42
CA THR A 223 -7.06 2.20 -16.49
C THR A 223 -5.69 2.10 -17.14
N MET A 224 -5.15 0.88 -17.17
CA MET A 224 -3.82 0.60 -17.69
C MET A 224 -3.77 -0.72 -18.45
N GLU A 225 -2.72 -0.92 -19.19
CA GLU A 225 -2.44 -2.17 -19.89
C GLU A 225 -2.49 -3.36 -18.94
N TYR A 226 -3.18 -4.42 -19.34
CA TYR A 226 -3.18 -5.68 -18.58
C TYR A 226 -1.91 -6.47 -18.93
N MET A 227 -1.17 -6.86 -17.91
CA MET A 227 0.05 -7.63 -18.05
C MET A 227 -0.11 -8.99 -17.35
N GLU A 228 0.21 -10.06 -18.09
CA GLU A 228 0.35 -11.38 -17.45
C GLU A 228 1.69 -11.43 -16.72
N ALA A 229 1.64 -11.54 -15.40
CA ALA A 229 2.82 -11.52 -14.56
C ALA A 229 2.68 -12.47 -13.37
N ALA A 230 3.81 -12.84 -12.79
CA ALA A 230 3.88 -13.57 -11.52
C ALA A 230 4.37 -12.66 -10.41
N GLN A 231 3.89 -12.87 -9.19
CA GLN A 231 4.46 -12.21 -8.03
C GLN A 231 5.89 -12.73 -7.77
N VAL A 232 6.79 -11.86 -7.29
CA VAL A 232 8.20 -12.20 -7.04
C VAL A 232 8.37 -13.34 -6.02
N ASN A 233 7.39 -13.53 -5.12
CA ASN A 233 7.34 -14.60 -4.14
C ASN A 233 6.59 -15.87 -4.63
N ASP A 234 5.98 -15.85 -5.81
CA ASP A 234 5.33 -17.03 -6.41
C ASP A 234 6.30 -17.83 -7.27
N LEU A 235 7.12 -18.64 -6.61
CA LEU A 235 8.11 -19.50 -7.25
C LEU A 235 7.52 -20.43 -8.31
N LYS A 236 6.29 -20.92 -8.10
CA LYS A 236 5.63 -21.85 -9.05
C LYS A 236 5.26 -21.15 -10.36
N SER A 237 4.76 -19.92 -10.27
CA SER A 237 4.42 -19.14 -11.47
C SER A 237 5.67 -18.63 -12.18
N ILE A 238 6.71 -18.22 -11.46
CA ILE A 238 8.02 -17.85 -12.03
C ILE A 238 8.61 -19.01 -12.83
N GLN A 239 8.61 -20.23 -12.26
CA GLN A 239 9.10 -21.43 -12.94
C GLN A 239 8.26 -21.80 -14.17
N ARG A 240 6.91 -21.62 -14.11
CA ARG A 240 6.03 -21.82 -15.27
C ARG A 240 6.33 -20.87 -16.43
N LEU A 241 6.78 -19.65 -16.12
CA LEU A 241 7.23 -18.69 -17.12
C LEU A 241 8.62 -19.01 -17.68
N GLY A 242 9.28 -20.07 -17.23
CA GLY A 242 10.63 -20.47 -17.66
C GLY A 242 11.75 -19.60 -17.09
N ILE A 243 11.47 -18.79 -16.07
CA ILE A 243 12.42 -17.87 -15.45
C ILE A 243 13.06 -18.55 -14.24
N GLN A 244 14.37 -18.41 -14.09
CA GLN A 244 15.07 -18.92 -12.88
C GLN A 244 14.86 -17.93 -11.72
N PRO A 245 14.47 -18.40 -10.52
CA PRO A 245 14.32 -17.52 -9.36
C PRO A 245 15.56 -16.69 -9.02
N SER A 246 16.76 -17.24 -9.24
CA SER A 246 18.02 -16.53 -9.06
C SER A 246 18.15 -15.29 -9.95
N ASP A 247 17.64 -15.36 -11.19
CA ASP A 247 17.68 -14.25 -12.14
C ASP A 247 16.74 -13.12 -11.72
N VAL A 248 15.57 -13.51 -11.19
CA VAL A 248 14.61 -12.54 -10.63
C VAL A 248 15.25 -11.80 -9.44
N VAL A 249 15.85 -12.53 -8.49
CA VAL A 249 16.51 -11.92 -7.32
C VAL A 249 17.66 -11.00 -7.74
N ASN A 250 18.51 -11.44 -8.67
CA ASN A 250 19.62 -10.64 -9.19
C ASN A 250 19.15 -9.37 -9.87
N LEU A 251 18.08 -9.46 -10.66
CA LEU A 251 17.54 -8.31 -11.36
C LEU A 251 16.86 -7.33 -10.39
N CYS A 252 16.03 -7.83 -9.46
CA CYS A 252 15.46 -7.02 -8.40
C CYS A 252 16.55 -6.28 -7.61
N SER A 253 17.61 -6.98 -7.19
CA SER A 253 18.71 -6.38 -6.44
C SER A 253 19.41 -5.26 -7.24
N LYS A 254 19.62 -5.45 -8.53
CA LYS A 254 20.22 -4.41 -9.41
C LYS A 254 19.30 -3.20 -9.56
N VAL A 255 17.99 -3.42 -9.75
CA VAL A 255 17.00 -2.35 -9.84
C VAL A 255 16.97 -1.54 -8.55
N ILE A 256 16.88 -2.23 -7.39
CA ILE A 256 16.89 -1.59 -6.06
C ILE A 256 18.19 -0.81 -5.82
N ALA A 257 19.34 -1.45 -6.01
CA ALA A 257 20.62 -0.81 -5.80
C ALA A 257 20.79 0.44 -6.68
N HIS A 258 20.27 0.40 -7.90
CA HIS A 258 20.33 1.53 -8.81
C HIS A 258 19.43 2.70 -8.38
N LEU A 259 18.23 2.40 -7.88
CA LEU A 259 17.30 3.38 -7.34
C LEU A 259 17.88 4.05 -6.09
N ILE A 260 18.43 3.26 -5.16
CA ILE A 260 19.04 3.78 -3.92
C ILE A 260 20.33 4.58 -4.20
N SER A 261 21.22 4.08 -5.06
CA SER A 261 22.55 4.70 -5.25
C SER A 261 22.52 6.05 -5.97
N ARG A 262 21.53 6.29 -6.83
CA ARG A 262 21.41 7.56 -7.56
C ARG A 262 20.65 8.63 -6.81
N ASP A 263 19.69 8.25 -5.97
CA ASP A 263 19.03 9.18 -5.06
C ASP A 263 19.94 9.55 -3.88
N GLY A 264 20.77 8.62 -3.38
CA GLY A 264 21.76 8.89 -2.33
C GLY A 264 22.84 9.90 -2.73
N ALA A 265 23.25 9.94 -3.99
CA ALA A 265 24.27 10.89 -4.47
C ALA A 265 23.77 12.35 -4.56
N LYS A 266 22.46 12.58 -4.52
CA LYS A 266 21.86 13.95 -4.48
C LYS A 266 21.63 14.50 -3.07
N TRP A 267 21.73 13.65 -2.04
CA TRP A 267 21.58 14.08 -0.65
C TRP A 267 22.69 15.04 -0.18
N ASP A 268 23.89 14.94 -0.75
CA ASP A 268 25.03 15.76 -0.36
C ASP A 268 25.07 17.18 -0.98
N GLN A 269 24.10 17.53 -1.83
CA GLN A 269 24.09 18.84 -2.51
C GLN A 269 22.85 19.71 -2.25
N GLY A 270 22.32 19.75 -1.04
CA GLY A 270 21.54 20.88 -0.51
C GLY A 270 20.33 21.37 -1.34
N GLY A 271 19.64 20.55 -2.09
CA GLY A 271 18.51 20.97 -2.91
C GLY A 271 17.23 20.18 -2.64
N SER A 272 16.20 20.89 -2.21
CA SER A 272 14.79 20.54 -2.00
C SER A 272 14.39 19.06 -2.05
N SER A 273 14.22 18.50 -0.88
CA SER A 273 13.93 17.10 -0.54
C SER A 273 12.61 16.52 -1.07
N VAL A 274 11.69 17.30 -1.61
CA VAL A 274 10.31 16.90 -1.94
C VAL A 274 10.24 16.05 -3.22
N GLU A 275 11.01 16.36 -4.25
CA GLU A 275 10.99 15.61 -5.51
C GLU A 275 11.67 14.23 -5.40
N ASN A 276 12.74 14.15 -4.63
CA ASN A 276 13.49 12.90 -4.42
C ASN A 276 12.72 11.93 -3.51
N TYR A 277 12.00 12.45 -2.55
CA TYR A 277 11.16 11.66 -1.63
C TYR A 277 9.97 11.00 -2.36
N THR A 278 9.42 11.64 -3.36
CA THR A 278 8.33 11.09 -4.19
C THR A 278 8.82 9.89 -5.03
N ILE A 279 10.05 9.93 -5.56
CA ILE A 279 10.65 8.82 -6.30
C ILE A 279 10.96 7.66 -5.35
N TYR A 280 11.58 7.92 -4.21
CA TYR A 280 11.89 6.93 -3.18
C TYR A 280 10.61 6.27 -2.63
N ARG A 281 9.54 7.03 -2.48
CA ARG A 281 8.23 6.54 -2.04
C ARG A 281 7.45 5.82 -3.13
N SER A 282 7.54 6.25 -4.38
CA SER A 282 6.99 5.49 -5.51
C SER A 282 7.70 4.15 -5.66
N VAL A 283 8.98 4.08 -5.34
CA VAL A 283 9.77 2.84 -5.38
C VAL A 283 9.61 2.02 -4.10
N THR A 284 9.55 2.62 -2.91
CA THR A 284 9.15 1.92 -1.68
C THR A 284 7.66 1.58 -1.69
N GLY A 285 6.81 2.39 -2.28
CA GLY A 285 5.43 2.06 -2.58
C GLY A 285 5.34 0.90 -3.57
N VAL A 286 6.14 0.91 -4.63
CA VAL A 286 6.30 -0.19 -5.57
C VAL A 286 6.85 -1.45 -4.87
N PHE A 287 7.81 -1.34 -3.95
CA PHE A 287 8.29 -2.48 -3.16
C PHE A 287 7.38 -2.86 -2.01
N HIS A 288 6.70 -1.91 -1.40
CA HIS A 288 5.69 -2.18 -0.40
C HIS A 288 4.46 -2.84 -1.05
N ASP A 289 4.08 -2.41 -2.24
CA ASP A 289 3.01 -3.02 -3.03
C ASP A 289 3.43 -4.34 -3.70
N LEU A 290 4.73 -4.63 -3.90
CA LEU A 290 5.22 -5.96 -4.27
C LEU A 290 4.92 -7.02 -3.20
N THR A 291 4.75 -6.60 -1.96
CA THR A 291 4.33 -7.45 -0.84
C THR A 291 2.83 -7.35 -0.52
N GLN A 292 2.10 -6.34 -1.04
CA GLN A 292 0.73 -6.04 -0.60
C GLN A 292 -0.32 -5.81 -1.70
N GLY A 293 0.06 -5.88 -2.97
CA GLY A 293 -0.89 -5.69 -4.08
C GLY A 293 -0.21 -5.78 -5.44
N PRO A 294 -0.96 -5.74 -6.54
CA PRO A 294 -0.39 -5.85 -7.87
C PRO A 294 0.51 -4.65 -8.13
N CYS A 295 1.79 -4.85 -7.96
CA CYS A 295 2.78 -3.86 -8.33
C CYS A 295 3.04 -3.91 -9.83
N TRP A 296 2.95 -2.76 -10.44
CA TRP A 296 3.02 -2.58 -11.88
C TRP A 296 4.43 -2.37 -12.41
N LEU A 297 5.46 -2.60 -11.61
CA LEU A 297 6.82 -2.70 -12.10
C LEU A 297 7.09 -4.15 -12.52
N ILE A 298 6.93 -4.44 -13.80
CA ILE A 298 7.18 -5.77 -14.35
C ILE A 298 8.64 -5.84 -14.76
N ILE A 299 9.34 -6.80 -14.16
CA ILE A 299 10.70 -7.13 -14.55
C ILE A 299 10.57 -8.12 -15.71
N ALA A 300 10.69 -7.61 -16.94
CA ALA A 300 10.67 -8.43 -18.15
C ALA A 300 12.07 -8.93 -18.47
N GLN A 301 12.23 -10.25 -18.61
CA GLN A 301 13.39 -10.82 -19.27
C GLN A 301 13.05 -10.95 -20.76
N HIS A 302 13.68 -10.14 -21.61
CA HIS A 302 13.65 -10.41 -23.05
C HIS A 302 14.43 -11.70 -23.29
N SER A 303 13.73 -12.73 -23.75
CA SER A 303 14.38 -13.89 -24.34
C SER A 303 15.15 -13.40 -25.58
N ILE A 304 16.46 -13.57 -25.55
CA ILE A 304 17.33 -13.47 -26.72
C ILE A 304 17.05 -14.65 -27.64
#